data_414fe0f15805a6af592a176798d27b31
#
_entry.id   414fe0f15805a6af592a176798d27b31
#
_cell.length_a   1.000
_cell.length_b   1.000
_cell.length_c   1.000
_cell.angle_alpha   90.00
_cell.angle_beta   90.00
_cell.angle_gamma   90.00
#
_symmetry.space_group_name_H-M   'P 1'
#
loop_
_entity.id
_entity.type
_entity.pdbx_description
1 polymer ?
#
loop_
_entity_poly.entity_id
_entity_poly.type
_entity_poly.pdbx_seq_one_letter_code
_entity_poly.pdbx_strand_id
1 'polypeptide(L)'
;MPALNPNLVDTGTPPIPEAQAWARAYEGARGPLIDLSQAVPGYPPHPEMLARLAATAGDVRSAGYGSIFGDMELREAYAAHQSELYGAAIRPTETAITAGCNQAFVIALMALAKAGDAVLLPSPWYFNHEMTCRMLGVEARPLPCAAEAGFVPDPEAAEALIDGRVKAILLITPNNPTGAVYPPETLERFAALCRRRGIWLVVDETYRDFLQTPGRPHGLFADPQWRDTVIGLYSFSKSYCIPGHRLGAVTAAEGVIAEIGKVLDCIQICPARAGQTALAWAIPALAEWREANRLEITARADAFRAAFQRLPGWRVDSIGAYFAYVAHPFAGVAAPAVARKLAQERGVLALPGGFFGAGQDGHLRVAFANADREAIAQLPGRLEGLAV
;
A
#
# COMPACT_ATOMS: atom_id res chain seq x y z
N MET A 1 3.07 -32.88 19.69
CA MET A 1 3.67 -31.52 19.73
C MET A 1 2.68 -30.62 20.39
N PRO A 2 3.11 -29.59 21.15
CA PRO A 2 2.21 -28.56 21.63
C PRO A 2 1.51 -27.86 20.47
N ALA A 3 0.26 -27.40 20.68
CA ALA A 3 -0.50 -26.70 19.66
C ALA A 3 0.07 -25.29 19.44
N LEU A 4 0.11 -24.84 18.18
CA LEU A 4 0.39 -23.45 17.81
C LEU A 4 -0.85 -22.58 18.02
N ASN A 5 -0.66 -21.25 18.01
CA ASN A 5 -1.77 -20.30 18.05
C ASN A 5 -2.70 -20.53 16.85
N PRO A 6 -3.99 -20.85 17.06
CA PRO A 6 -4.92 -21.14 15.97
C PRO A 6 -5.09 -19.97 15.02
N ASN A 7 -5.13 -18.73 15.52
CA ASN A 7 -5.24 -17.56 14.64
C ASN A 7 -4.10 -17.46 13.61
N LEU A 8 -2.89 -17.89 14.00
CA LEU A 8 -1.75 -17.90 13.09
C LEU A 8 -1.83 -19.09 12.11
N VAL A 9 -2.22 -20.27 12.61
CA VAL A 9 -2.35 -21.48 11.78
C VAL A 9 -3.42 -21.29 10.70
N ASP A 10 -4.53 -20.64 11.05
CA ASP A 10 -5.66 -20.40 10.15
C ASP A 10 -5.43 -19.22 9.20
N THR A 11 -4.36 -18.43 9.41
CA THR A 11 -3.96 -17.36 8.47
C THR A 11 -3.28 -17.98 7.25
N GLY A 12 -3.75 -17.64 6.06
CA GLY A 12 -3.19 -18.11 4.80
C GLY A 12 -1.72 -17.70 4.61
N THR A 13 -0.99 -18.41 3.74
CA THR A 13 0.37 -18.02 3.37
C THR A 13 0.37 -16.77 2.45
N PRO A 14 1.40 -15.91 2.52
CA PRO A 14 1.52 -14.79 1.59
C PRO A 14 1.51 -15.27 0.12
N PRO A 15 0.67 -14.68 -0.76
CA PRO A 15 0.42 -15.25 -2.09
C PRO A 15 1.51 -14.95 -3.13
N ILE A 16 2.37 -13.95 -2.91
CA ILE A 16 3.39 -13.55 -3.90
C ILE A 16 4.38 -14.68 -4.22
N PRO A 17 4.93 -15.43 -3.23
CA PRO A 17 5.84 -16.55 -3.53
C PRO A 17 5.21 -17.64 -4.39
N GLU A 18 3.90 -17.91 -4.23
CA GLU A 18 3.17 -18.84 -5.08
C GLU A 18 3.16 -18.39 -6.54
N ALA A 19 2.78 -17.13 -6.78
CA ALA A 19 2.77 -16.57 -8.13
C ALA A 19 4.18 -16.55 -8.76
N GLN A 20 5.21 -16.20 -7.99
CA GLN A 20 6.60 -16.26 -8.46
C GLN A 20 7.04 -17.69 -8.83
N ALA A 21 6.48 -18.71 -8.16
CA ALA A 21 6.75 -20.11 -8.52
C ALA A 21 6.21 -20.44 -9.92
N TRP A 22 5.09 -19.86 -10.35
CA TRP A 22 4.58 -20.05 -11.71
C TRP A 22 5.52 -19.49 -12.76
N ALA A 23 6.11 -18.32 -12.50
CA ALA A 23 7.04 -17.66 -13.43
C ALA A 23 8.35 -18.46 -13.63
N ARG A 24 8.78 -19.27 -12.65
CA ARG A 24 9.98 -20.12 -12.81
C ARG A 24 9.84 -21.19 -13.87
N ALA A 25 8.64 -21.56 -14.27
CA ALA A 25 8.38 -22.50 -15.35
C ALA A 25 8.40 -21.87 -16.76
N TYR A 26 8.57 -20.55 -16.86
CA TYR A 26 8.62 -19.85 -18.14
C TYR A 26 10.01 -19.97 -18.77
N GLU A 27 10.09 -20.52 -20.00
CA GLU A 27 11.34 -20.80 -20.72
C GLU A 27 11.76 -19.68 -21.69
N GLY A 28 11.12 -18.52 -21.65
CA GLY A 28 11.50 -17.38 -22.48
C GLY A 28 10.98 -17.41 -23.93
N ALA A 29 10.02 -18.27 -24.26
CA ALA A 29 9.50 -18.46 -25.62
C ALA A 29 8.98 -17.18 -26.32
N ARG A 30 8.64 -16.16 -25.54
CA ARG A 30 8.16 -14.86 -26.05
C ARG A 30 9.03 -13.67 -25.60
N GLY A 31 10.29 -13.92 -25.25
CA GLY A 31 11.21 -12.93 -24.72
C GLY A 31 11.29 -12.91 -23.19
N PRO A 32 11.95 -11.95 -22.56
CA PRO A 32 12.11 -11.89 -21.11
C PRO A 32 10.78 -11.88 -20.36
N LEU A 33 10.77 -12.39 -19.12
CA LEU A 33 9.61 -12.29 -18.23
C LEU A 33 9.29 -10.81 -17.95
N ILE A 34 8.02 -10.45 -18.07
CA ILE A 34 7.50 -9.15 -17.64
C ILE A 34 6.86 -9.38 -16.25
N ASP A 35 7.59 -9.02 -15.19
CA ASP A 35 7.10 -9.18 -13.81
C ASP A 35 6.26 -7.97 -13.40
N LEU A 36 4.95 -8.19 -13.27
CA LEU A 36 3.95 -7.21 -12.84
C LEU A 36 3.29 -7.64 -11.52
N SER A 37 3.97 -8.48 -10.74
CA SER A 37 3.41 -9.09 -9.53
C SER A 37 3.66 -8.26 -8.27
N GLN A 38 4.87 -7.74 -8.07
CA GLN A 38 5.24 -7.04 -6.86
C GLN A 38 5.36 -5.54 -7.13
N ALA A 39 4.71 -4.73 -6.29
CA ALA A 39 4.77 -3.28 -6.42
C ALA A 39 6.11 -2.73 -5.93
N VAL A 40 7.08 -2.71 -6.80
CA VAL A 40 8.37 -2.03 -6.58
C VAL A 40 8.57 -0.97 -7.66
N PRO A 41 9.28 0.14 -7.37
CA PRO A 41 9.66 1.08 -8.42
C PRO A 41 10.50 0.38 -9.49
N GLY A 42 10.13 0.53 -10.75
CA GLY A 42 10.89 -0.02 -11.90
C GLY A 42 12.10 0.84 -12.29
N TYR A 43 12.63 1.63 -11.37
CA TYR A 43 13.81 2.49 -11.51
C TYR A 43 14.64 2.46 -10.20
N PRO A 44 15.97 2.72 -10.26
CA PRO A 44 16.83 2.65 -9.08
C PRO A 44 16.59 3.83 -8.13
N PRO A 45 17.01 3.69 -6.85
CA PRO A 45 17.10 4.81 -5.92
C PRO A 45 18.03 5.91 -6.44
N HIS A 46 17.84 7.14 -5.95
CA HIS A 46 18.73 8.25 -6.28
C HIS A 46 20.18 7.94 -5.84
N PRO A 47 21.22 8.18 -6.68
CA PRO A 47 22.60 7.82 -6.34
C PRO A 47 23.10 8.42 -5.02
N GLU A 48 22.76 9.69 -4.74
CA GLU A 48 23.16 10.33 -3.49
C GLU A 48 22.45 9.71 -2.27
N MET A 49 21.19 9.24 -2.45
CA MET A 49 20.49 8.49 -1.40
C MET A 49 21.26 7.21 -1.05
N LEU A 50 21.71 6.46 -2.06
CA LEU A 50 22.53 5.25 -1.85
C LEU A 50 23.86 5.56 -1.18
N ALA A 51 24.54 6.61 -1.59
CA ALA A 51 25.79 7.03 -0.97
C ALA A 51 25.63 7.40 0.52
N ARG A 52 24.54 8.12 0.85
CA ARG A 52 24.21 8.47 2.24
C ARG A 52 23.82 7.27 3.08
N LEU A 53 23.05 6.34 2.52
CA LEU A 53 22.70 5.08 3.17
C LEU A 53 23.95 4.27 3.51
N ALA A 54 24.91 4.16 2.59
CA ALA A 54 26.18 3.47 2.82
C ALA A 54 27.02 4.16 3.89
N ALA A 55 27.14 5.49 3.84
CA ALA A 55 27.88 6.29 4.82
C ALA A 55 27.27 6.15 6.23
N THR A 56 25.94 6.24 6.34
CA THR A 56 25.25 6.14 7.63
C THR A 56 25.33 4.73 8.22
N ALA A 57 25.26 3.68 7.37
CA ALA A 57 25.42 2.30 7.82
C ALA A 57 26.81 2.03 8.42
N GLY A 58 27.85 2.71 7.92
CA GLY A 58 29.22 2.62 8.45
C GLY A 58 29.52 3.57 9.63
N ASP A 59 28.56 4.42 10.02
CA ASP A 59 28.76 5.37 11.12
C ASP A 59 28.49 4.70 12.48
N VAL A 60 29.46 4.79 13.39
CA VAL A 60 29.34 4.23 14.75
C VAL A 60 28.13 4.78 15.51
N ARG A 61 27.67 5.98 15.21
CA ARG A 61 26.47 6.57 15.82
C ARG A 61 25.19 5.82 15.48
N SER A 62 25.17 5.11 14.34
CA SER A 62 24.04 4.28 13.93
C SER A 62 24.01 2.89 14.57
N ALA A 63 25.08 2.50 15.29
CA ALA A 63 25.19 1.19 15.94
C ALA A 63 24.46 1.11 17.30
N GLY A 64 24.23 2.26 17.96
CA GLY A 64 23.51 2.33 19.25
C GLY A 64 21.99 2.42 19.07
N TYR A 65 21.26 2.14 20.15
CA TYR A 65 19.82 2.38 20.18
C TYR A 65 19.48 3.86 19.97
N GLY A 66 18.39 4.10 19.25
CA GLY A 66 17.77 5.41 19.08
C GLY A 66 16.50 5.57 19.91
N SER A 67 15.74 6.61 19.59
CA SER A 67 14.40 6.81 20.16
C SER A 67 13.42 5.72 19.69
N ILE A 68 12.55 5.27 20.59
CA ILE A 68 11.43 4.35 20.28
C ILE A 68 10.62 4.85 19.07
N PHE A 69 10.38 6.15 18.98
CA PHE A 69 9.60 6.79 17.93
C PHE A 69 10.38 7.08 16.65
N GLY A 70 11.67 6.74 16.60
CA GLY A 70 12.59 7.12 15.53
C GLY A 70 13.35 8.40 15.82
N ASP A 71 14.43 8.63 15.04
CA ASP A 71 15.33 9.77 15.23
C ASP A 71 14.58 11.09 14.97
N MET A 72 14.82 12.08 15.84
CA MET A 72 14.09 13.35 15.82
C MET A 72 14.23 14.08 14.48
N GLU A 73 15.42 14.04 13.89
CA GLU A 73 15.70 14.67 12.60
C GLU A 73 14.78 14.16 11.49
N LEU A 74 14.53 12.86 11.42
CA LEU A 74 13.60 12.30 10.45
C LEU A 74 12.15 12.66 10.77
N ARG A 75 11.77 12.65 12.05
CA ARG A 75 10.42 13.02 12.47
C ARG A 75 10.12 14.49 12.16
N GLU A 76 11.09 15.40 12.38
CA GLU A 76 10.99 16.81 12.03
C GLU A 76 10.83 17.01 10.51
N ALA A 77 11.71 16.38 9.72
CA ALA A 77 11.63 16.46 8.26
C ALA A 77 10.29 15.92 7.72
N TYR A 78 9.82 14.80 8.28
CA TYR A 78 8.56 14.20 7.86
C TYR A 78 7.35 15.04 8.28
N ALA A 79 7.32 15.52 9.53
CA ALA A 79 6.24 16.38 10.02
C ALA A 79 6.15 17.71 9.24
N ALA A 80 7.29 18.31 8.91
CA ALA A 80 7.35 19.52 8.09
C ALA A 80 6.79 19.25 6.68
N HIS A 81 7.21 18.16 6.04
CA HIS A 81 6.70 17.77 4.73
C HIS A 81 5.19 17.47 4.73
N GLN A 82 4.70 16.78 5.76
CA GLN A 82 3.27 16.54 5.96
C GLN A 82 2.50 17.85 6.13
N SER A 83 3.04 18.76 6.95
CA SER A 83 2.40 20.07 7.21
C SER A 83 2.28 20.90 5.94
N GLU A 84 3.32 20.92 5.12
CA GLU A 84 3.31 21.60 3.82
C GLU A 84 2.30 20.95 2.86
N LEU A 85 2.37 19.63 2.69
CA LEU A 85 1.53 18.88 1.76
C LEU A 85 0.03 19.04 2.05
N TYR A 86 -0.35 19.00 3.32
CA TYR A 86 -1.77 19.04 3.73
C TYR A 86 -2.25 20.44 4.11
N GLY A 87 -1.35 21.44 4.20
CA GLY A 87 -1.69 22.75 4.75
C GLY A 87 -2.16 22.65 6.21
N ALA A 88 -1.46 21.88 7.01
CA ALA A 88 -1.78 21.50 8.38
C ALA A 88 -0.63 21.83 9.33
N ALA A 89 -0.88 21.81 10.63
CA ALA A 89 0.17 21.91 11.66
C ALA A 89 0.37 20.52 12.30
N ILE A 90 1.28 19.72 11.73
CA ILE A 90 1.66 18.40 12.23
C ILE A 90 2.99 18.55 12.95
N ARG A 91 3.04 18.10 14.21
CA ARG A 91 4.22 18.18 15.06
C ARG A 91 5.05 16.90 14.98
N PRO A 92 6.38 16.95 15.19
CA PRO A 92 7.20 15.74 15.28
C PRO A 92 6.71 14.76 16.36
N THR A 93 6.11 15.25 17.45
CA THR A 93 5.51 14.43 18.52
C THR A 93 4.24 13.68 18.08
N GLU A 94 3.66 14.05 16.95
CA GLU A 94 2.50 13.39 16.32
C GLU A 94 2.91 12.38 15.25
N THR A 95 4.21 12.05 15.18
CA THR A 95 4.75 11.08 14.22
C THR A 95 5.62 10.03 14.90
N ALA A 96 5.57 8.80 14.36
CA ALA A 96 6.50 7.74 14.75
C ALA A 96 7.00 7.02 13.50
N ILE A 97 8.30 6.69 13.47
CA ILE A 97 8.94 5.94 12.39
C ILE A 97 8.79 4.44 12.66
N THR A 98 8.55 3.68 11.60
CA THR A 98 8.28 2.24 11.68
C THR A 98 9.12 1.45 10.69
N ALA A 99 9.20 0.13 10.86
CA ALA A 99 9.83 -0.78 9.91
C ALA A 99 8.94 -1.00 8.67
N GLY A 100 8.61 0.08 7.97
CA GLY A 100 7.69 0.13 6.83
C GLY A 100 6.22 0.19 7.23
N CYS A 101 5.34 0.40 6.24
CA CYS A 101 3.92 0.60 6.47
C CYS A 101 3.20 -0.64 7.05
N ASN A 102 3.68 -1.87 6.76
CA ASN A 102 3.10 -3.07 7.38
C ASN A 102 3.22 -3.01 8.91
N GLN A 103 4.38 -2.62 9.46
CA GLN A 103 4.50 -2.45 10.91
C GLN A 103 3.63 -1.29 11.40
N ALA A 104 3.55 -0.19 10.64
CA ALA A 104 2.67 0.93 10.98
C ALA A 104 1.22 0.47 11.17
N PHE A 105 0.73 -0.38 10.29
CA PHE A 105 -0.62 -0.95 10.43
C PHE A 105 -0.74 -1.90 11.64
N VAL A 106 0.22 -2.81 11.83
CA VAL A 106 0.20 -3.74 12.99
C VAL A 106 0.10 -2.99 14.31
N ILE A 107 0.95 -1.98 14.52
CA ILE A 107 0.97 -1.22 15.79
C ILE A 107 -0.26 -0.32 15.95
N ALA A 108 -0.78 0.25 14.85
CA ALA A 108 -2.04 0.98 14.89
C ALA A 108 -3.19 0.04 15.27
N LEU A 109 -3.29 -1.13 14.63
CA LEU A 109 -4.34 -2.10 14.95
C LEU A 109 -4.28 -2.57 16.41
N MET A 110 -3.07 -2.85 16.93
CA MET A 110 -2.89 -3.24 18.34
C MET A 110 -3.27 -2.12 19.33
N ALA A 111 -3.13 -0.85 18.93
CA ALA A 111 -3.56 0.29 19.75
C ALA A 111 -5.09 0.50 19.72
N LEU A 112 -5.76 0.09 18.64
CA LEU A 112 -7.18 0.42 18.40
C LEU A 112 -8.13 -0.72 18.70
N ALA A 113 -7.73 -1.98 18.52
CA ALA A 113 -8.60 -3.14 18.56
C ALA A 113 -7.97 -4.30 19.34
N LYS A 114 -8.82 -5.10 19.95
CA LYS A 114 -8.46 -6.36 20.62
C LYS A 114 -9.15 -7.54 19.94
N ALA A 115 -8.75 -8.76 20.30
CA ALA A 115 -9.42 -9.97 19.83
C ALA A 115 -10.94 -9.91 20.07
N GLY A 116 -11.72 -10.24 19.04
CA GLY A 116 -13.18 -10.18 19.02
C GLY A 116 -13.75 -8.83 18.51
N ASP A 117 -12.94 -7.79 18.39
CA ASP A 117 -13.32 -6.55 17.70
C ASP A 117 -13.29 -6.73 16.18
N ALA A 118 -13.76 -5.73 15.43
CA ALA A 118 -13.78 -5.71 13.97
C ALA A 118 -13.18 -4.42 13.38
N VAL A 119 -12.63 -4.52 12.17
CA VAL A 119 -12.20 -3.39 11.35
C VAL A 119 -12.82 -3.55 9.97
N LEU A 120 -13.41 -2.48 9.42
CA LEU A 120 -13.90 -2.47 8.04
C LEU A 120 -12.74 -2.28 7.07
N LEU A 121 -12.63 -3.15 6.08
CA LEU A 121 -11.65 -3.11 5.01
C LEU A 121 -12.37 -3.04 3.65
N PRO A 122 -12.13 -2.02 2.80
CA PRO A 122 -12.57 -2.04 1.40
C PRO A 122 -12.09 -3.32 0.71
N SER A 123 -13.01 -4.03 0.06
CA SER A 123 -12.71 -5.26 -0.69
C SER A 123 -12.96 -5.03 -2.18
N PRO A 124 -11.95 -5.32 -3.05
CA PRO A 124 -10.71 -6.06 -2.79
C PRO A 124 -9.73 -5.29 -1.88
N TRP A 125 -9.05 -6.02 -1.00
CA TRP A 125 -8.16 -5.47 0.02
C TRP A 125 -6.69 -5.86 -0.17
N TYR A 126 -5.77 -5.15 0.47
CA TYR A 126 -4.40 -5.60 0.57
C TYR A 126 -4.31 -6.77 1.56
N PHE A 127 -3.91 -7.94 1.09
CA PHE A 127 -3.96 -9.20 1.86
C PHE A 127 -3.23 -9.12 3.21
N ASN A 128 -2.13 -8.36 3.33
CA ASN A 128 -1.43 -8.25 4.62
C ASN A 128 -2.26 -7.56 5.70
N HIS A 129 -3.20 -6.67 5.34
CA HIS A 129 -4.10 -6.06 6.32
C HIS A 129 -5.11 -7.09 6.87
N GLU A 130 -5.72 -7.88 5.99
CA GLU A 130 -6.61 -8.97 6.40
C GLU A 130 -5.87 -10.02 7.25
N MET A 131 -4.69 -10.47 6.78
CA MET A 131 -3.85 -11.41 7.51
C MET A 131 -3.47 -10.90 8.90
N THR A 132 -3.12 -9.62 9.03
CA THR A 132 -2.79 -9.01 10.33
C THR A 132 -4.00 -9.00 11.26
N CYS A 133 -5.18 -8.62 10.76
CA CYS A 133 -6.40 -8.69 11.55
C CYS A 133 -6.64 -10.12 12.07
N ARG A 134 -6.58 -11.12 11.19
CA ARG A 134 -6.77 -12.52 11.55
C ARG A 134 -5.77 -13.00 12.59
N MET A 135 -4.47 -12.73 12.41
CA MET A 135 -3.43 -13.10 13.38
C MET A 135 -3.66 -12.51 14.77
N LEU A 136 -4.22 -11.31 14.86
CA LEU A 136 -4.54 -10.62 16.11
C LEU A 136 -5.94 -10.98 16.67
N GLY A 137 -6.69 -11.86 15.98
CA GLY A 137 -8.05 -12.24 16.38
C GLY A 137 -9.07 -11.12 16.18
N VAL A 138 -8.77 -10.15 15.33
CA VAL A 138 -9.67 -9.06 14.92
C VAL A 138 -10.39 -9.47 13.65
N GLU A 139 -11.70 -9.26 13.57
CA GLU A 139 -12.48 -9.52 12.36
C GLU A 139 -12.11 -8.49 11.26
N ALA A 140 -11.58 -8.96 10.14
CA ALA A 140 -11.49 -8.16 8.91
C ALA A 140 -12.86 -8.19 8.23
N ARG A 141 -13.69 -7.17 8.47
CA ARG A 141 -15.04 -7.10 7.92
C ARG A 141 -15.00 -6.46 6.53
N PRO A 142 -15.42 -7.17 5.47
CA PRO A 142 -15.35 -6.62 4.13
C PRO A 142 -16.36 -5.47 3.94
N LEU A 143 -15.89 -4.38 3.35
CA LEU A 143 -16.70 -3.31 2.76
C LEU A 143 -16.61 -3.50 1.23
N PRO A 144 -17.61 -4.11 0.57
CA PRO A 144 -17.55 -4.37 -0.85
C PRO A 144 -17.45 -3.08 -1.67
N CYS A 145 -16.53 -3.06 -2.63
CA CYS A 145 -16.37 -1.96 -3.59
C CYS A 145 -16.64 -2.50 -5.00
N ALA A 146 -17.59 -1.89 -5.70
CA ALA A 146 -18.01 -2.32 -7.01
C ALA A 146 -17.08 -1.81 -8.12
N ALA A 147 -16.87 -2.61 -9.16
CA ALA A 147 -16.09 -2.23 -10.34
C ALA A 147 -16.71 -1.04 -11.07
N GLU A 148 -18.05 -1.00 -11.14
CA GLU A 148 -18.82 0.08 -11.77
C GLU A 148 -18.61 1.43 -11.07
N ALA A 149 -18.27 1.42 -9.78
CA ALA A 149 -17.88 2.60 -9.00
C ALA A 149 -16.36 2.83 -8.99
N GLY A 150 -15.59 2.16 -9.86
CA GLY A 150 -14.14 2.24 -9.90
C GLY A 150 -13.47 1.75 -8.62
N PHE A 151 -14.10 0.87 -7.87
CA PHE A 151 -13.67 0.35 -6.57
C PHE A 151 -13.51 1.41 -5.48
N VAL A 152 -14.19 2.54 -5.60
CA VAL A 152 -14.27 3.56 -4.54
C VAL A 152 -15.26 3.08 -3.47
N PRO A 153 -14.90 3.03 -2.17
CA PRO A 153 -15.79 2.62 -1.11
C PRO A 153 -16.90 3.64 -0.87
N ASP A 154 -18.10 3.14 -0.52
CA ASP A 154 -19.25 3.98 -0.19
C ASP A 154 -19.39 4.15 1.33
N PRO A 155 -19.36 5.40 1.86
CA PRO A 155 -19.58 5.68 3.27
C PRO A 155 -20.96 5.22 3.81
N GLU A 156 -22.00 5.22 2.99
CA GLU A 156 -23.35 4.77 3.40
C GLU A 156 -23.39 3.26 3.57
N ALA A 157 -22.79 2.52 2.63
CA ALA A 157 -22.61 1.08 2.77
C ALA A 157 -21.74 0.73 3.99
N ALA A 158 -20.69 1.50 4.27
CA ALA A 158 -19.88 1.32 5.45
C ALA A 158 -20.69 1.55 6.73
N GLU A 159 -21.51 2.59 6.80
CA GLU A 159 -22.34 2.90 7.97
C GLU A 159 -23.27 1.74 8.34
N ALA A 160 -23.84 1.05 7.36
CA ALA A 160 -24.71 -0.10 7.57
C ALA A 160 -23.98 -1.32 8.16
N LEU A 161 -22.65 -1.39 8.01
CA LEU A 161 -21.82 -2.48 8.54
C LEU A 161 -21.25 -2.20 9.93
N ILE A 162 -21.43 -0.99 10.49
CA ILE A 162 -20.87 -0.60 11.78
C ILE A 162 -21.79 -1.11 12.91
N ASP A 163 -21.25 -2.01 13.74
CA ASP A 163 -21.83 -2.45 15.00
C ASP A 163 -20.90 -2.11 16.18
N GLY A 164 -21.24 -2.51 17.39
CA GLY A 164 -20.44 -2.24 18.61
C GLY A 164 -19.04 -2.84 18.64
N ARG A 165 -18.75 -3.80 17.74
CA ARG A 165 -17.42 -4.43 17.60
C ARG A 165 -16.50 -3.67 16.66
N VAL A 166 -17.03 -2.86 15.74
CA VAL A 166 -16.21 -2.09 14.80
C VAL A 166 -15.47 -0.99 15.53
N LYS A 167 -14.14 -0.99 15.44
CA LYS A 167 -13.26 0.00 16.08
C LYS A 167 -12.61 0.97 15.08
N ALA A 168 -12.47 0.54 13.83
CA ALA A 168 -11.87 1.37 12.80
C ALA A 168 -12.39 1.03 11.41
N ILE A 169 -12.24 1.98 10.49
CA ILE A 169 -12.29 1.78 9.05
C ILE A 169 -10.88 2.04 8.52
N LEU A 170 -10.33 1.11 7.73
CA LEU A 170 -9.07 1.32 7.04
C LEU A 170 -9.34 1.65 5.57
N LEU A 171 -8.81 2.75 5.09
CA LEU A 171 -8.81 3.13 3.68
C LEU A 171 -7.38 3.13 3.14
N ILE A 172 -7.18 2.62 1.94
CA ILE A 172 -5.90 2.68 1.22
C ILE A 172 -6.11 3.54 -0.02
N THR A 173 -5.42 4.67 -0.12
CA THR A 173 -5.57 5.56 -1.28
C THR A 173 -4.26 6.26 -1.65
N PRO A 174 -3.79 6.10 -2.90
CA PRO A 174 -4.25 5.20 -3.95
C PRO A 174 -4.27 3.74 -3.53
N ASN A 175 -5.26 2.98 -3.98
CA ASN A 175 -5.55 1.65 -3.46
C ASN A 175 -4.61 0.55 -4.01
N ASN A 176 -4.17 -0.33 -3.15
CA ASN A 176 -3.66 -1.65 -3.49
C ASN A 176 -4.75 -2.68 -3.08
N PRO A 177 -5.36 -3.43 -4.03
CA PRO A 177 -4.82 -3.81 -5.35
C PRO A 177 -5.34 -3.00 -6.55
N THR A 178 -6.38 -2.20 -6.42
CA THR A 178 -7.16 -1.71 -7.57
C THR A 178 -6.53 -0.53 -8.31
N GLY A 179 -5.64 0.23 -7.66
CA GLY A 179 -5.17 1.51 -8.16
C GLY A 179 -6.19 2.64 -8.03
N ALA A 180 -7.38 2.39 -7.47
CA ALA A 180 -8.38 3.44 -7.26
C ALA A 180 -7.84 4.57 -6.39
N VAL A 181 -8.04 5.79 -6.83
CA VAL A 181 -7.79 6.99 -6.06
C VAL A 181 -9.11 7.45 -5.47
N TYR A 182 -9.22 7.44 -4.16
CA TYR A 182 -10.48 7.86 -3.52
C TYR A 182 -10.60 9.37 -3.55
N PRO A 183 -11.74 9.92 -4.01
CA PRO A 183 -11.97 11.36 -4.03
C PRO A 183 -11.82 11.99 -2.64
N PRO A 184 -11.26 13.19 -2.50
CA PRO A 184 -11.11 13.88 -1.22
C PRO A 184 -12.41 13.97 -0.43
N GLU A 185 -13.52 14.27 -1.09
CA GLU A 185 -14.86 14.34 -0.48
C GLU A 185 -15.33 12.99 0.08
N THR A 186 -14.95 11.88 -0.54
CA THR A 186 -15.24 10.53 -0.01
C THR A 186 -14.49 10.31 1.30
N LEU A 187 -13.22 10.68 1.36
CA LEU A 187 -12.41 10.56 2.57
C LEU A 187 -12.96 11.45 3.71
N GLU A 188 -13.40 12.66 3.39
CA GLU A 188 -14.02 13.57 4.35
C GLU A 188 -15.35 13.02 4.89
N ARG A 189 -16.18 12.41 4.04
CA ARG A 189 -17.40 11.70 4.46
C ARG A 189 -17.10 10.54 5.39
N PHE A 190 -16.03 9.76 5.12
CA PHE A 190 -15.59 8.70 6.02
C PHE A 190 -15.10 9.25 7.37
N ALA A 191 -14.35 10.34 7.39
CA ALA A 191 -13.92 10.97 8.62
C ALA A 191 -15.11 11.47 9.46
N ALA A 192 -16.09 12.10 8.82
CA ALA A 192 -17.33 12.52 9.47
C ALA A 192 -18.13 11.33 10.02
N LEU A 193 -18.23 10.22 9.27
CA LEU A 193 -18.86 9.00 9.71
C LEU A 193 -18.15 8.41 10.94
N CYS A 194 -16.83 8.26 10.88
CA CYS A 194 -16.04 7.71 11.99
C CYS A 194 -16.20 8.56 13.25
N ARG A 195 -16.18 9.89 13.12
CA ARG A 195 -16.38 10.83 14.23
C ARG A 195 -17.77 10.67 14.86
N ARG A 196 -18.84 10.58 14.06
CA ARG A 196 -20.21 10.35 14.56
C ARG A 196 -20.36 9.03 15.27
N ARG A 197 -19.66 7.99 14.83
CA ARG A 197 -19.73 6.63 15.37
C ARG A 197 -18.73 6.37 16.51
N GLY A 198 -17.82 7.32 16.79
CA GLY A 198 -16.77 7.15 17.80
C GLY A 198 -15.79 6.03 17.49
N ILE A 199 -15.44 5.87 16.20
CA ILE A 199 -14.46 4.88 15.69
C ILE A 199 -13.35 5.60 14.94
N TRP A 200 -12.23 4.90 14.70
CA TRP A 200 -11.07 5.48 14.02
C TRP A 200 -11.16 5.36 12.50
N LEU A 201 -10.62 6.36 11.81
CA LEU A 201 -10.30 6.29 10.39
C LEU A 201 -8.79 6.11 10.24
N VAL A 202 -8.36 4.96 9.75
CA VAL A 202 -6.96 4.70 9.39
C VAL A 202 -6.80 4.88 7.89
N VAL A 203 -5.86 5.73 7.45
CA VAL A 203 -5.63 6.00 6.03
C VAL A 203 -4.20 5.58 5.68
N ASP A 204 -4.07 4.53 4.87
CA ASP A 204 -2.80 4.10 4.29
C ASP A 204 -2.55 4.87 2.99
N GLU A 205 -1.52 5.70 3.02
CA GLU A 205 -1.14 6.58 1.93
C GLU A 205 0.20 6.19 1.28
N THR A 206 0.51 4.91 1.29
CA THR A 206 1.79 4.37 0.73
C THR A 206 2.09 4.86 -0.68
N TYR A 207 1.07 5.20 -1.47
CA TYR A 207 1.19 5.59 -2.89
C TYR A 207 0.80 7.04 -3.17
N ARG A 208 0.61 7.90 -2.16
CA ARG A 208 0.13 9.28 -2.35
C ARG A 208 1.03 10.16 -3.24
N ASP A 209 2.34 9.85 -3.28
CA ASP A 209 3.29 10.62 -4.11
C ASP A 209 3.15 10.31 -5.63
N PHE A 210 2.25 9.38 -6.01
CA PHE A 210 2.04 8.95 -7.39
C PHE A 210 0.64 9.28 -7.91
N LEU A 211 0.00 10.28 -7.33
CA LEU A 211 -1.24 10.83 -7.89
C LEU A 211 -0.98 11.44 -9.27
N GLN A 212 -1.89 11.22 -10.21
CA GLN A 212 -1.77 11.77 -11.56
C GLN A 212 -1.82 13.30 -11.56
N THR A 213 -2.68 13.88 -10.72
CA THR A 213 -2.77 15.32 -10.51
C THR A 213 -1.94 15.70 -9.28
N PRO A 214 -0.97 16.62 -9.41
CA PRO A 214 -0.20 17.10 -8.26
C PRO A 214 -1.08 17.94 -7.34
N GLY A 215 -0.68 18.03 -6.07
CA GLY A 215 -1.34 18.85 -5.07
C GLY A 215 -1.70 18.10 -3.81
N ARG A 216 -2.57 18.70 -3.00
CA ARG A 216 -3.01 18.11 -1.74
C ARG A 216 -3.85 16.85 -2.01
N PRO A 217 -3.49 15.69 -1.45
CA PRO A 217 -4.25 14.47 -1.66
C PRO A 217 -5.69 14.52 -1.10
N HIS A 218 -5.88 15.16 0.06
CA HIS A 218 -7.17 15.33 0.74
C HIS A 218 -7.09 16.38 1.85
N GLY A 219 -8.25 16.72 2.45
CA GLY A 219 -8.37 17.72 3.51
C GLY A 219 -8.29 17.17 4.95
N LEU A 220 -8.13 15.87 5.16
CA LEU A 220 -8.28 15.25 6.49
C LEU A 220 -7.41 15.90 7.57
N PHE A 221 -6.12 16.10 7.31
CA PHE A 221 -5.19 16.69 8.30
C PHE A 221 -5.33 18.20 8.46
N ALA A 222 -6.00 18.87 7.51
CA ALA A 222 -6.33 20.29 7.63
C ALA A 222 -7.54 20.55 8.54
N ASP A 223 -8.38 19.55 8.79
CA ASP A 223 -9.44 19.61 9.78
C ASP A 223 -8.84 19.69 11.19
N PRO A 224 -9.11 20.73 12.00
CA PRO A 224 -8.57 20.82 13.37
C PRO A 224 -8.86 19.62 14.26
N GLN A 225 -9.95 18.90 13.99
CA GLN A 225 -10.39 17.72 14.76
C GLN A 225 -9.82 16.39 14.24
N TRP A 226 -8.88 16.39 13.29
CA TRP A 226 -8.32 15.16 12.76
C TRP A 226 -7.70 14.28 13.86
N ARG A 227 -7.16 14.90 14.91
CA ARG A 227 -6.51 14.24 16.03
C ARG A 227 -7.40 13.28 16.81
N ASP A 228 -8.70 13.53 16.77
CA ASP A 228 -9.69 12.72 17.51
C ASP A 228 -10.17 11.49 16.70
N THR A 229 -9.78 11.40 15.40
CA THR A 229 -10.42 10.43 14.51
C THR A 229 -9.46 9.78 13.53
N VAL A 230 -8.41 10.49 13.05
CA VAL A 230 -7.60 10.07 11.90
C VAL A 230 -6.23 9.55 12.33
N ILE A 231 -5.84 8.42 11.79
CA ILE A 231 -4.46 7.89 11.84
C ILE A 231 -3.97 7.72 10.41
N GLY A 232 -2.88 8.40 10.06
CA GLY A 232 -2.22 8.26 8.77
C GLY A 232 -1.09 7.24 8.83
N LEU A 233 -1.01 6.38 7.82
CA LEU A 233 0.10 5.45 7.61
C LEU A 233 0.82 5.80 6.32
N TYR A 234 2.15 5.74 6.33
CA TYR A 234 2.94 6.08 5.16
C TYR A 234 4.13 5.14 4.99
N SER A 235 4.53 4.91 3.73
CA SER A 235 5.72 4.15 3.38
C SER A 235 6.70 4.97 2.56
N PHE A 236 7.94 5.08 3.00
CA PHE A 236 9.01 5.67 2.20
C PHE A 236 9.55 4.73 1.11
N SER A 237 9.15 3.47 1.14
CA SER A 237 9.64 2.42 0.23
C SER A 237 9.43 2.75 -1.25
N LYS A 238 8.33 3.43 -1.59
CA LYS A 238 7.94 3.68 -2.98
C LYS A 238 8.50 4.99 -3.50
N SER A 239 8.28 6.07 -2.78
CA SER A 239 8.71 7.43 -3.16
C SER A 239 10.23 7.56 -3.27
N TYR A 240 11.00 6.78 -2.48
CA TYR A 240 12.47 6.84 -2.46
C TYR A 240 13.14 5.60 -3.05
N CYS A 241 12.38 4.63 -3.56
CA CYS A 241 12.88 3.38 -4.14
C CYS A 241 13.73 2.55 -3.17
N ILE A 242 13.42 2.55 -1.87
CA ILE A 242 14.18 1.87 -0.82
C ILE A 242 13.37 0.81 -0.05
N PRO A 243 12.62 -0.08 -0.74
CA PRO A 243 11.77 -1.04 -0.03
C PRO A 243 12.55 -1.97 0.91
N GLY A 244 13.80 -2.28 0.59
CA GLY A 244 14.68 -3.11 1.41
C GLY A 244 15.14 -2.45 2.72
N HIS A 245 15.10 -1.12 2.82
CA HIS A 245 15.52 -0.39 4.02
C HIS A 245 14.43 -0.31 5.10
N ARG A 246 13.21 -0.76 4.81
CA ARG A 246 12.13 -0.89 5.79
C ARG A 246 11.86 0.39 6.58
N LEU A 247 11.47 1.47 5.92
CA LEU A 247 11.10 2.74 6.54
C LEU A 247 9.67 3.13 6.20
N GLY A 248 8.90 3.46 7.22
CA GLY A 248 7.53 3.94 7.18
C GLY A 248 7.25 4.90 8.32
N ALA A 249 6.05 5.43 8.39
CA ALA A 249 5.64 6.33 9.46
C ALA A 249 4.16 6.18 9.81
N VAL A 250 3.84 6.49 11.06
CA VAL A 250 2.49 6.74 11.56
C VAL A 250 2.37 8.22 11.89
N THR A 251 1.23 8.82 11.54
CA THR A 251 0.82 10.17 11.97
C THR A 251 -0.49 10.05 12.75
N ALA A 252 -0.50 10.46 14.01
CA ALA A 252 -1.67 10.42 14.88
C ALA A 252 -1.57 11.48 15.99
N ALA A 253 -2.65 11.67 16.75
CA ALA A 253 -2.59 12.51 17.94
C ALA A 253 -1.47 12.06 18.89
N GLU A 254 -0.83 13.00 19.59
CA GLU A 254 0.29 12.74 20.48
C GLU A 254 0.00 11.66 21.54
N GLY A 255 -1.23 11.66 22.09
CA GLY A 255 -1.68 10.61 23.02
C GLY A 255 -1.75 9.22 22.38
N VAL A 256 -2.14 9.12 21.11
CA VAL A 256 -2.14 7.85 20.35
C VAL A 256 -0.72 7.40 20.04
N ILE A 257 0.17 8.32 19.66
CA ILE A 257 1.60 8.03 19.45
C ILE A 257 2.25 7.50 20.73
N ALA A 258 1.90 8.06 21.90
CA ALA A 258 2.41 7.57 23.18
C ALA A 258 1.99 6.12 23.47
N GLU A 259 0.75 5.74 23.17
CA GLU A 259 0.28 4.35 23.31
C GLU A 259 0.94 3.40 22.28
N ILE A 260 1.07 3.85 21.02
CA ILE A 260 1.81 3.13 19.96
C ILE A 260 3.28 2.90 20.38
N GLY A 261 3.88 3.84 21.10
CA GLY A 261 5.25 3.74 21.61
C GLY A 261 5.48 2.49 22.47
N LYS A 262 4.50 2.09 23.28
CA LYS A 262 4.60 0.86 24.10
C LYS A 262 4.73 -0.39 23.22
N VAL A 263 3.98 -0.42 22.13
CA VAL A 263 4.03 -1.54 21.17
C VAL A 263 5.35 -1.54 20.42
N LEU A 264 5.80 -0.36 19.96
CA LEU A 264 7.08 -0.20 19.26
C LEU A 264 8.26 -0.66 20.13
N ASP A 265 8.28 -0.29 21.42
CA ASP A 265 9.32 -0.71 22.36
C ASP A 265 9.39 -2.24 22.47
N CYS A 266 8.23 -2.89 22.61
CA CYS A 266 8.15 -4.35 22.73
C CYS A 266 8.52 -5.10 21.43
N ILE A 267 8.24 -4.53 20.25
CA ILE A 267 8.44 -5.21 18.97
C ILE A 267 9.85 -5.02 18.44
N GLN A 268 10.44 -3.83 18.61
CA GLN A 268 11.69 -3.50 17.94
C GLN A 268 12.63 -2.59 18.74
N ILE A 269 12.23 -2.08 19.92
CA ILE A 269 12.96 -1.10 20.76
C ILE A 269 13.07 0.25 20.05
N CYS A 270 13.68 0.30 18.88
CA CYS A 270 13.73 1.48 18.03
C CYS A 270 13.82 1.08 16.54
N PRO A 271 13.39 1.93 15.60
CA PRO A 271 13.60 1.70 14.18
C PRO A 271 15.08 1.66 13.82
N ALA A 272 15.45 0.87 12.80
CA ALA A 272 16.83 0.81 12.30
C ALA A 272 17.33 2.22 11.93
N ARG A 273 18.44 2.64 12.51
CA ARG A 273 18.91 4.03 12.46
C ARG A 273 19.58 4.40 11.14
N ALA A 274 20.34 3.46 10.56
CA ALA A 274 21.15 3.72 9.39
C ALA A 274 20.43 4.42 8.22
N GLY A 275 19.15 4.08 7.99
CA GLY A 275 18.36 4.70 6.93
C GLY A 275 17.71 6.02 7.29
N GLN A 276 17.56 6.33 8.58
CA GLN A 276 16.77 7.49 9.02
C GLN A 276 17.46 8.81 8.71
N THR A 277 18.74 8.96 8.97
CA THR A 277 19.51 10.17 8.66
C THR A 277 19.54 10.44 7.14
N ALA A 278 19.75 9.39 6.33
CA ALA A 278 19.72 9.53 4.87
C ALA A 278 18.34 10.00 4.38
N LEU A 279 17.28 9.48 4.97
CA LEU A 279 15.91 9.80 4.60
C LEU A 279 15.50 11.21 5.06
N ALA A 280 15.93 11.65 6.25
CA ALA A 280 15.70 13.02 6.72
C ALA A 280 16.23 14.06 5.72
N TRP A 281 17.43 13.83 5.19
CA TRP A 281 17.98 14.64 4.11
C TRP A 281 17.18 14.51 2.82
N ALA A 282 16.77 13.29 2.43
CA ALA A 282 16.13 13.03 1.15
C ALA A 282 14.73 13.69 1.02
N ILE A 283 14.00 13.84 2.13
CA ILE A 283 12.65 14.42 2.11
C ILE A 283 12.64 15.80 1.44
N PRO A 284 13.42 16.79 1.89
CA PRO A 284 13.48 18.09 1.20
C PRO A 284 14.35 18.07 -0.07
N ALA A 285 15.45 17.32 -0.09
CA ALA A 285 16.46 17.43 -1.15
C ALA A 285 16.05 16.73 -2.46
N LEU A 286 15.20 15.72 -2.41
CA LEU A 286 14.82 14.93 -3.58
C LEU A 286 13.39 15.24 -4.07
N ALA A 287 12.86 16.43 -3.82
CA ALA A 287 11.51 16.82 -4.25
C ALA A 287 11.37 16.76 -5.77
N GLU A 288 12.30 17.34 -6.52
CA GLU A 288 12.29 17.32 -7.99
C GLU A 288 12.45 15.91 -8.56
N TRP A 289 13.31 15.07 -7.96
CA TRP A 289 13.47 13.69 -8.39
C TRP A 289 12.20 12.86 -8.13
N ARG A 290 11.51 13.06 -7.01
CA ARG A 290 10.22 12.42 -6.74
C ARG A 290 9.16 12.86 -7.75
N GLU A 291 9.11 14.14 -8.10
CA GLU A 291 8.19 14.66 -9.11
C GLU A 291 8.48 14.05 -10.50
N ALA A 292 9.74 13.97 -10.90
CA ALA A 292 10.11 13.30 -12.16
C ALA A 292 9.64 11.83 -12.19
N ASN A 293 9.78 11.11 -11.07
CA ASN A 293 9.28 9.74 -10.95
C ASN A 293 7.76 9.66 -10.98
N ARG A 294 7.06 10.59 -10.37
CA ARG A 294 5.58 10.68 -10.45
C ARG A 294 5.13 10.81 -11.91
N LEU A 295 5.78 11.69 -12.67
CA LEU A 295 5.47 11.89 -14.09
C LEU A 295 5.77 10.63 -14.92
N GLU A 296 6.88 9.93 -14.64
CA GLU A 296 7.20 8.66 -15.31
C GLU A 296 6.14 7.59 -15.00
N ILE A 297 5.71 7.45 -13.76
CA ILE A 297 4.64 6.49 -13.39
C ILE A 297 3.30 6.86 -14.07
N THR A 298 3.00 8.15 -14.17
CA THR A 298 1.83 8.62 -14.92
C THR A 298 1.92 8.22 -16.40
N ALA A 299 3.08 8.42 -17.03
CA ALA A 299 3.30 8.04 -18.43
C ALA A 299 3.21 6.51 -18.64
N ARG A 300 3.65 5.70 -17.65
CA ARG A 300 3.46 4.23 -17.69
C ARG A 300 1.99 3.85 -17.58
N ALA A 301 1.21 4.53 -16.74
CA ALA A 301 -0.24 4.31 -16.64
C ALA A 301 -0.94 4.60 -17.98
N ASP A 302 -0.56 5.69 -18.66
CA ASP A 302 -1.13 6.05 -19.96
C ASP A 302 -0.73 5.04 -21.05
N ALA A 303 0.54 4.61 -21.08
CA ALA A 303 0.99 3.55 -21.97
C ALA A 303 0.24 2.23 -21.71
N PHE A 304 -0.03 1.89 -20.44
CA PHE A 304 -0.79 0.71 -20.06
C PHE A 304 -2.25 0.79 -20.56
N ARG A 305 -2.93 1.92 -20.36
CA ARG A 305 -4.29 2.14 -20.91
C ARG A 305 -4.31 1.96 -22.43
N ALA A 306 -3.38 2.60 -23.13
CA ALA A 306 -3.28 2.49 -24.57
C ALA A 306 -3.00 1.05 -25.06
N ALA A 307 -2.18 0.29 -24.33
CA ALA A 307 -1.91 -1.12 -24.64
C ALA A 307 -3.18 -1.98 -24.49
N PHE A 308 -3.93 -1.81 -23.40
CA PHE A 308 -5.12 -2.60 -23.12
C PHE A 308 -6.33 -2.23 -24.00
N GLN A 309 -6.42 -1.01 -24.51
CA GLN A 309 -7.42 -0.63 -25.51
C GLN A 309 -7.31 -1.46 -26.81
N ARG A 310 -6.15 -2.06 -27.07
CA ARG A 310 -5.88 -2.90 -28.23
C ARG A 310 -6.21 -4.39 -28.00
N LEU A 311 -6.65 -4.77 -26.80
CA LEU A 311 -6.90 -6.15 -26.39
C LEU A 311 -8.42 -6.42 -26.27
N PRO A 312 -9.05 -7.07 -27.27
CA PRO A 312 -10.47 -7.39 -27.20
C PRO A 312 -10.81 -8.24 -25.96
N GLY A 313 -11.85 -7.81 -25.25
CA GLY A 313 -12.38 -8.53 -24.09
C GLY A 313 -11.65 -8.28 -22.78
N TRP A 314 -10.40 -7.77 -22.78
CA TRP A 314 -9.73 -7.31 -21.59
C TRP A 314 -10.23 -5.90 -21.22
N ARG A 315 -10.50 -5.68 -19.95
CA ARG A 315 -11.02 -4.38 -19.49
C ARG A 315 -10.23 -3.91 -18.27
N VAL A 316 -9.76 -2.67 -18.31
CA VAL A 316 -9.13 -1.99 -17.16
C VAL A 316 -10.23 -1.32 -16.37
N ASP A 317 -10.65 -1.92 -15.26
CA ASP A 317 -11.76 -1.40 -14.43
C ASP A 317 -11.27 -0.29 -13.48
N SER A 318 -10.01 -0.32 -13.08
CA SER A 318 -9.38 0.74 -12.30
C SER A 318 -7.88 0.79 -12.56
N ILE A 319 -7.27 1.98 -12.50
CA ILE A 319 -5.85 2.19 -12.66
C ILE A 319 -5.40 3.49 -11.99
N GLY A 320 -4.35 3.43 -11.20
CA GLY A 320 -3.71 4.58 -10.59
C GLY A 320 -2.50 4.19 -9.77
N ALA A 321 -1.67 5.16 -9.46
CA ALA A 321 -0.39 4.95 -8.80
C ALA A 321 0.40 3.80 -9.44
N TYR A 322 0.49 2.65 -8.80
CA TYR A 322 1.28 1.50 -9.26
C TYR A 322 0.49 0.38 -9.90
N PHE A 323 -0.85 0.41 -9.80
CA PHE A 323 -1.68 -0.74 -10.11
C PHE A 323 -2.74 -0.47 -11.16
N ALA A 324 -3.00 -1.48 -11.97
CA ALA A 324 -4.22 -1.64 -12.73
C ALA A 324 -4.96 -2.90 -12.25
N TYR A 325 -6.28 -2.80 -12.16
CA TYR A 325 -7.15 -3.93 -11.87
C TYR A 325 -7.93 -4.27 -13.13
N VAL A 326 -7.61 -5.44 -13.68
CA VAL A 326 -7.95 -5.80 -15.06
C VAL A 326 -8.90 -6.98 -15.05
N ALA A 327 -10.09 -6.83 -15.63
CA ALA A 327 -10.99 -7.93 -15.90
C ALA A 327 -10.50 -8.72 -17.12
N HIS A 328 -10.42 -10.05 -16.99
CA HIS A 328 -10.05 -10.94 -18.08
C HIS A 328 -11.26 -11.45 -18.86
N PRO A 329 -11.11 -11.81 -20.16
CA PRO A 329 -12.24 -12.16 -21.03
C PRO A 329 -12.78 -13.58 -20.87
N PHE A 330 -12.21 -14.41 -19.99
CA PHE A 330 -12.49 -15.84 -19.90
C PHE A 330 -13.65 -16.10 -18.93
N ALA A 331 -14.87 -16.14 -19.44
CA ALA A 331 -16.06 -16.38 -18.63
C ALA A 331 -16.03 -17.75 -17.93
N GLY A 332 -16.28 -17.75 -16.62
CA GLY A 332 -16.30 -18.98 -15.82
C GLY A 332 -14.93 -19.56 -15.48
N VAL A 333 -13.84 -18.91 -15.88
CA VAL A 333 -12.47 -19.32 -15.53
C VAL A 333 -12.00 -18.49 -14.35
N ALA A 334 -11.48 -19.13 -13.29
CA ALA A 334 -10.96 -18.44 -12.12
C ALA A 334 -9.60 -17.77 -12.42
N ALA A 335 -9.41 -16.55 -11.92
CA ALA A 335 -8.20 -15.74 -12.13
C ALA A 335 -6.86 -16.45 -11.83
N PRO A 336 -6.74 -17.39 -10.86
CA PRO A 336 -5.50 -18.14 -10.68
C PRO A 336 -5.08 -18.98 -11.89
N ALA A 337 -6.05 -19.57 -12.62
CA ALA A 337 -5.75 -20.34 -13.84
C ALA A 337 -5.27 -19.41 -14.95
N VAL A 338 -5.89 -18.24 -15.11
CA VAL A 338 -5.49 -17.21 -16.09
C VAL A 338 -4.09 -16.69 -15.75
N ALA A 339 -3.84 -16.30 -14.49
CA ALA A 339 -2.56 -15.75 -14.06
C ALA A 339 -1.40 -16.76 -14.23
N ARG A 340 -1.64 -18.03 -13.90
CA ARG A 340 -0.66 -19.11 -14.09
C ARG A 340 -0.31 -19.30 -15.55
N LYS A 341 -1.30 -19.34 -16.43
CA LYS A 341 -1.08 -19.48 -17.87
C LYS A 341 -0.36 -18.29 -18.48
N LEU A 342 -0.72 -17.07 -18.06
CA LEU A 342 0.01 -15.86 -18.44
C LEU A 342 1.50 -15.96 -18.04
N ALA A 343 1.77 -16.37 -16.82
CA ALA A 343 3.14 -16.51 -16.34
C ALA A 343 3.92 -17.58 -17.14
N GLN A 344 3.36 -18.78 -17.29
CA GLN A 344 4.06 -19.94 -17.84
C GLN A 344 4.17 -19.92 -19.37
N GLU A 345 3.15 -19.44 -20.09
CA GLU A 345 3.10 -19.51 -21.55
C GLU A 345 3.40 -18.17 -22.23
N ARG A 346 3.13 -17.06 -21.54
CA ARG A 346 3.24 -15.72 -22.12
C ARG A 346 4.36 -14.88 -21.51
N GLY A 347 4.95 -15.35 -20.41
CA GLY A 347 5.99 -14.61 -19.69
C GLY A 347 5.47 -13.30 -19.11
N VAL A 348 4.22 -13.26 -18.64
CA VAL A 348 3.62 -12.10 -17.96
C VAL A 348 3.14 -12.54 -16.58
N LEU A 349 3.79 -12.07 -15.55
CA LEU A 349 3.44 -12.40 -14.16
C LEU A 349 2.57 -11.32 -13.54
N ALA A 350 1.27 -11.59 -13.39
CA ALA A 350 0.31 -10.77 -12.66
C ALA A 350 -0.29 -11.56 -11.50
N LEU A 351 -0.91 -10.91 -10.54
CA LEU A 351 -1.54 -11.60 -9.41
C LEU A 351 -3.05 -11.77 -9.64
N PRO A 352 -3.62 -12.96 -9.36
CA PRO A 352 -5.05 -13.17 -9.46
C PRO A 352 -5.83 -12.37 -8.41
N GLY A 353 -6.99 -11.86 -8.79
CA GLY A 353 -7.85 -11.05 -7.92
C GLY A 353 -8.27 -11.78 -6.65
N GLY A 354 -8.46 -13.09 -6.70
CA GLY A 354 -8.81 -13.91 -5.55
C GLY A 354 -7.81 -13.83 -4.37
N PHE A 355 -6.58 -13.40 -4.61
CA PHE A 355 -5.61 -13.11 -3.53
C PHE A 355 -5.98 -11.86 -2.70
N PHE A 356 -6.89 -11.03 -3.20
CA PHE A 356 -7.26 -9.75 -2.60
C PHE A 356 -8.70 -9.74 -2.05
N GLY A 357 -9.28 -10.91 -1.86
CA GLY A 357 -10.61 -11.07 -1.28
C GLY A 357 -11.55 -11.94 -2.12
N ALA A 358 -12.65 -12.32 -1.52
CA ALA A 358 -13.66 -13.15 -2.18
C ALA A 358 -14.38 -12.38 -3.33
N GLY A 359 -14.84 -13.12 -4.32
CA GLY A 359 -15.59 -12.55 -5.46
C GLY A 359 -14.73 -11.82 -6.50
N GLN A 360 -13.40 -11.98 -6.45
CA GLN A 360 -12.46 -11.31 -7.34
C GLN A 360 -11.93 -12.20 -8.46
N ASP A 361 -12.56 -13.34 -8.74
CA ASP A 361 -12.08 -14.34 -9.69
C ASP A 361 -12.09 -13.89 -11.16
N GLY A 362 -12.78 -12.81 -11.48
CA GLY A 362 -12.77 -12.20 -12.82
C GLY A 362 -11.64 -11.21 -13.08
N HIS A 363 -10.77 -10.94 -12.09
CA HIS A 363 -9.79 -9.87 -12.16
C HIS A 363 -8.35 -10.34 -11.93
N LEU A 364 -7.42 -9.54 -12.47
CA LEU A 364 -5.99 -9.61 -12.20
C LEU A 364 -5.51 -8.28 -11.66
N ARG A 365 -4.64 -8.29 -10.64
CA ARG A 365 -3.86 -7.12 -10.27
C ARG A 365 -2.58 -7.07 -11.08
N VAL A 366 -2.35 -5.98 -11.76
CA VAL A 366 -1.19 -5.72 -12.59
C VAL A 366 -0.40 -4.54 -11.99
N ALA A 367 0.78 -4.79 -11.45
CA ALA A 367 1.67 -3.76 -10.92
C ALA A 367 2.51 -3.16 -12.06
N PHE A 368 1.88 -2.35 -12.91
CA PHE A 368 2.49 -1.82 -14.14
C PHE A 368 3.70 -0.91 -13.87
N ALA A 369 3.82 -0.34 -12.68
CA ALA A 369 4.95 0.50 -12.30
C ALA A 369 6.30 -0.27 -12.26
N ASN A 370 6.28 -1.61 -12.20
CA ASN A 370 7.48 -2.44 -12.26
C ASN A 370 8.15 -2.43 -13.63
N ALA A 371 7.36 -2.27 -14.69
CA ALA A 371 7.82 -2.34 -16.05
C ALA A 371 8.02 -0.95 -16.64
N ASP A 372 9.00 -0.80 -17.51
CA ASP A 372 9.14 0.38 -18.34
C ASP A 372 8.09 0.42 -19.45
N ARG A 373 8.00 1.54 -20.16
CA ARG A 373 7.03 1.73 -21.23
C ARG A 373 7.25 0.79 -22.41
N GLU A 374 8.49 0.34 -22.65
CA GLU A 374 8.80 -0.62 -23.71
C GLU A 374 8.25 -2.02 -23.39
N ALA A 375 8.45 -2.50 -22.17
CA ALA A 375 7.87 -3.75 -21.71
C ALA A 375 6.32 -3.68 -21.69
N ILE A 376 5.73 -2.57 -21.25
CA ILE A 376 4.28 -2.35 -21.29
C ILE A 376 3.75 -2.42 -22.73
N ALA A 377 4.44 -1.85 -23.70
CA ALA A 377 4.05 -1.88 -25.11
C ALA A 377 4.02 -3.30 -25.71
N GLN A 378 4.73 -4.28 -25.11
CA GLN A 378 4.73 -5.67 -25.53
C GLN A 378 3.49 -6.46 -25.03
N LEU A 379 2.78 -5.97 -24.01
CA LEU A 379 1.66 -6.70 -23.38
C LEU A 379 0.58 -7.14 -24.38
N PRO A 380 0.13 -6.32 -25.37
CA PRO A 380 -0.84 -6.79 -26.35
C PRO A 380 -0.38 -8.05 -27.09
N GLY A 381 0.83 -8.06 -27.62
CA GLY A 381 1.37 -9.24 -28.33
C GLY A 381 1.60 -10.45 -27.42
N ARG A 382 1.83 -10.24 -26.11
CA ARG A 382 1.94 -11.33 -25.13
C ARG A 382 0.58 -11.95 -24.81
N LEU A 383 -0.47 -11.14 -24.70
CA LEU A 383 -1.80 -11.57 -24.28
C LEU A 383 -2.66 -12.05 -25.46
N GLU A 384 -2.34 -11.61 -26.68
CA GLU A 384 -3.08 -12.00 -27.88
C GLU A 384 -3.07 -13.53 -28.08
N GLY A 385 -4.28 -14.09 -28.38
CA GLY A 385 -4.44 -15.51 -28.61
C GLY A 385 -4.19 -16.38 -27.36
N LEU A 386 -4.24 -15.82 -26.15
CA LEU A 386 -4.27 -16.65 -24.94
C LEU A 386 -5.59 -17.42 -24.91
N ALA A 387 -5.51 -18.74 -24.73
CA ALA A 387 -6.66 -19.62 -24.47
C ALA A 387 -6.48 -20.24 -23.09
N VAL A 388 -7.52 -20.26 -22.27
CA VAL A 388 -7.47 -20.77 -20.88
C VAL A 388 -8.53 -21.85 -20.69
#